data_dd015404c7beef691d6c2aebe91ce55e
#
_entry.id   dd015404c7beef691d6c2aebe91ce55e
#
_cell.length_a   1.000
_cell.length_b   1.000
_cell.length_c   1.000
_cell.angle_alpha   90.00
_cell.angle_beta   90.00
_cell.angle_gamma   90.00
#
_symmetry.space_group_name_H-M   'P 1'
#
loop_
_entity.id
_entity.type
_entity.pdbx_description
1 polymer ?
#
loop_
_entity_poly.entity_id
_entity_poly.type
_entity_poly.pdbx_seq_one_letter_code
_entity_poly.pdbx_strand_id
1 'polypeptide(L)'
;MRQLERSCPMLTHLVTRVGAILHGRAPFLFLLVPSLSLGACDVPNAPAQDEASPEPWNWTEEFVRSAVDQVRAGRDLNPDSWPGGARVAVLLSYDVDNETVQGLRTGSISIGPLSQGQYGSRVALPRVVELMNEQNVPSTFFFPAWSVKLAPEQADLIQASGMHEIAVHGWIHELNTSLDAETEERLLRQAVDAIEEITGTRPVGYRAPSWNHSPNTLQIVRDIGFLYESSLMADDRPYELVQNGEPTGMVELPVEWILDDAPLFNPRGNSYMNPRDVMQVWIDEFDKAWEEGTMFLLTMHPHVIGHRSRIVALEGLIEHMKTKEGVWFGTHEEAARWVRQQAGMD
;
A
#
# COMPACT_ATOMS: atom_id res chain seq x y z
N MET A 1 34.95 32.74 -42.69
CA MET A 1 34.25 33.22 -43.93
C MET A 1 32.79 32.88 -43.82
N ARG A 2 31.99 33.95 -43.87
CA ARG A 2 30.55 34.07 -44.08
C ARG A 2 29.60 33.50 -43.01
N GLN A 3 29.19 34.44 -42.18
CA GLN A 3 27.87 34.73 -41.64
C GLN A 3 26.73 34.53 -42.64
N LEU A 4 25.57 34.12 -42.12
CA LEU A 4 24.27 34.64 -42.54
C LEU A 4 23.27 34.49 -41.36
N GLU A 5 22.99 35.64 -40.75
CA GLU A 5 21.81 35.94 -39.94
C GLU A 5 20.54 35.92 -40.81
N ARG A 6 19.41 35.56 -40.22
CA ARG A 6 18.06 36.13 -40.49
C ARG A 6 17.12 35.70 -39.36
N SER A 7 16.82 36.57 -38.38
CA SER A 7 15.70 37.53 -38.36
C SER A 7 14.34 36.91 -38.08
N CYS A 8 13.84 37.21 -36.90
CA CYS A 8 12.46 37.13 -36.38
C CYS A 8 11.52 38.01 -37.21
N PRO A 9 10.18 37.81 -37.22
CA PRO A 9 9.41 38.85 -36.58
C PRO A 9 8.28 38.40 -35.64
N MET A 10 8.11 39.22 -34.60
CA MET A 10 6.91 39.35 -33.76
C MET A 10 5.68 39.68 -34.59
N LEU A 11 4.51 39.23 -34.15
CA LEU A 11 3.25 39.91 -34.43
C LEU A 11 2.44 40.00 -33.14
N THR A 12 2.31 41.22 -32.66
CA THR A 12 1.41 41.77 -31.65
C THR A 12 0.07 42.16 -32.28
N HIS A 13 -0.93 42.36 -31.41
CA HIS A 13 -2.26 42.96 -31.56
C HIS A 13 -3.40 41.99 -31.90
N LEU A 14 -4.54 42.04 -31.22
CA LEU A 14 -5.42 43.21 -31.00
C LEU A 14 -6.41 42.92 -29.85
N VAL A 15 -6.49 43.84 -28.92
CA VAL A 15 -7.61 44.01 -27.96
C VAL A 15 -8.75 44.70 -28.69
N THR A 16 -9.98 44.21 -28.56
CA THR A 16 -11.15 45.00 -28.90
C THR A 16 -12.19 44.94 -27.79
N ARG A 17 -12.37 46.10 -27.14
CA ARG A 17 -13.52 46.45 -26.31
C ARG A 17 -14.67 46.91 -27.22
N VAL A 18 -15.89 46.50 -26.89
CA VAL A 18 -17.15 47.24 -27.16
C VAL A 18 -18.12 46.77 -26.08
N GLY A 19 -18.69 47.49 -25.13
CA GLY A 19 -19.36 48.77 -25.30
C GLY A 19 -20.80 48.56 -24.84
N ALA A 20 -21.14 49.17 -23.70
CA ALA A 20 -22.46 49.15 -23.05
C ALA A 20 -23.55 49.78 -23.92
N ILE A 21 -24.81 49.58 -23.52
CA ILE A 21 -25.98 50.46 -23.49
C ILE A 21 -27.23 49.59 -23.75
N LEU A 22 -28.25 49.53 -22.88
CA LEU A 22 -29.38 50.44 -22.71
C LEU A 22 -30.36 49.93 -21.65
N HIS A 23 -30.84 50.90 -20.94
CA HIS A 23 -31.94 50.84 -19.96
C HIS A 23 -33.30 50.52 -20.62
N GLY A 24 -34.10 49.68 -19.92
CA GLY A 24 -35.53 49.54 -20.20
C GLY A 24 -36.28 49.26 -18.90
N ARG A 25 -36.92 50.32 -18.36
CA ARG A 25 -37.90 50.24 -17.27
C ARG A 25 -39.23 49.71 -17.83
N ALA A 26 -39.84 48.73 -17.15
CA ALA A 26 -41.27 48.45 -17.29
C ALA A 26 -41.87 48.16 -15.89
N PRO A 27 -43.18 48.51 -15.65
CA PRO A 27 -43.70 48.83 -14.34
C PRO A 27 -44.21 47.61 -13.56
N PHE A 28 -44.09 47.74 -12.24
CA PHE A 28 -44.65 46.81 -11.27
C PHE A 28 -46.18 46.82 -11.31
N LEU A 29 -46.77 45.64 -11.52
CA LEU A 29 -48.18 45.37 -11.28
C LEU A 29 -48.30 44.59 -9.98
N PHE A 30 -48.81 45.26 -8.92
CA PHE A 30 -49.16 44.61 -7.64
C PHE A 30 -50.44 43.77 -7.84
N LEU A 31 -50.30 42.45 -7.75
CA LEU A 31 -51.44 41.56 -7.53
C LEU A 31 -51.50 41.18 -6.04
N LEU A 32 -52.49 41.65 -5.35
CA LEU A 32 -52.91 41.21 -4.02
C LEU A 32 -53.42 39.76 -4.13
N VAL A 33 -52.73 38.82 -3.47
CA VAL A 33 -53.21 37.47 -3.24
C VAL A 33 -53.60 37.35 -1.76
N PRO A 34 -54.78 36.82 -1.43
CA PRO A 34 -55.22 36.70 -0.04
C PRO A 34 -54.43 35.60 0.69
N SER A 35 -54.01 35.93 1.89
CA SER A 35 -53.39 35.01 2.83
C SER A 35 -54.37 33.92 3.29
N LEU A 36 -54.18 32.71 2.81
CA LEU A 36 -54.69 31.49 3.46
C LEU A 36 -53.69 31.07 4.52
N SER A 37 -54.09 31.15 5.78
CA SER A 37 -53.40 30.52 6.90
C SER A 37 -53.50 29.00 6.78
N LEU A 38 -52.47 28.36 6.30
CA LEU A 38 -52.26 26.92 6.44
C LEU A 38 -51.49 26.65 7.73
N GLY A 39 -52.01 25.70 8.50
CA GLY A 39 -51.53 25.30 9.80
C GLY A 39 -50.06 24.91 9.79
N ALA A 40 -49.38 25.25 10.88
CA ALA A 40 -48.04 24.81 11.16
C ALA A 40 -47.99 23.27 11.17
N CYS A 41 -47.44 22.71 10.11
CA CYS A 41 -46.89 21.35 10.19
C CYS A 41 -45.56 21.48 10.94
N ASP A 42 -45.44 20.80 12.08
CA ASP A 42 -44.19 20.58 12.77
C ASP A 42 -43.18 20.00 11.78
N VAL A 43 -42.22 20.81 11.35
CA VAL A 43 -41.04 20.35 10.67
C VAL A 43 -40.20 19.64 11.74
N PRO A 44 -39.88 18.32 11.59
CA PRO A 44 -39.00 17.68 12.51
C PRO A 44 -37.69 18.48 12.54
N ASN A 45 -37.24 18.82 13.76
CA ASN A 45 -35.90 19.42 13.95
C ASN A 45 -34.88 18.66 13.09
N ALA A 46 -34.14 19.39 12.27
CA ALA A 46 -32.95 18.87 11.65
C ALA A 46 -32.09 18.17 12.74
N PRO A 47 -31.51 17.01 12.47
CA PRO A 47 -30.64 16.37 13.43
C PRO A 47 -29.59 17.38 13.88
N ALA A 48 -29.35 17.40 15.20
CA ALA A 48 -28.32 18.25 15.80
C ALA A 48 -27.03 18.07 14.97
N GLN A 49 -26.43 19.21 14.60
CA GLN A 49 -25.10 19.19 13.97
C GLN A 49 -24.21 18.39 14.93
N ASP A 50 -23.56 17.33 14.43
CA ASP A 50 -22.55 16.61 15.16
C ASP A 50 -21.60 17.64 15.78
N GLU A 51 -21.45 17.60 17.10
CA GLU A 51 -20.43 18.42 17.78
C GLU A 51 -19.11 18.08 17.09
N ALA A 52 -18.52 19.07 16.43
CA ALA A 52 -17.23 18.89 15.79
C ALA A 52 -16.26 18.28 16.82
N SER A 53 -15.65 17.15 16.47
CA SER A 53 -14.66 16.52 17.35
C SER A 53 -13.66 17.57 17.83
N PRO A 54 -13.30 17.59 19.13
CA PRO A 54 -12.40 18.61 19.65
C PRO A 54 -11.07 18.59 18.89
N GLU A 55 -10.50 19.77 18.66
CA GLU A 55 -9.20 19.90 18.03
C GLU A 55 -8.14 19.03 18.74
N PRO A 56 -7.22 18.37 18.03
CA PRO A 56 -6.32 17.37 18.61
C PRO A 56 -5.53 17.84 19.83
N TRP A 57 -5.16 19.10 19.89
CA TRP A 57 -4.47 19.69 21.05
C TRP A 57 -5.35 19.90 22.28
N ASN A 58 -6.65 19.66 22.17
CA ASN A 58 -7.62 19.71 23.28
C ASN A 58 -8.05 18.30 23.74
N TRP A 59 -7.47 17.23 23.15
CA TRP A 59 -7.79 15.88 23.58
C TRP A 59 -7.29 15.61 25.00
N THR A 60 -8.06 14.84 25.75
CA THR A 60 -7.65 14.40 27.08
C THR A 60 -6.56 13.32 27.01
N GLU A 61 -5.75 13.21 28.05
CA GLU A 61 -4.76 12.13 28.14
C GLU A 61 -5.41 10.74 28.00
N GLU A 62 -6.56 10.53 28.62
CA GLU A 62 -7.32 9.29 28.54
C GLU A 62 -7.71 8.97 27.08
N PHE A 63 -8.22 9.96 26.33
CA PHE A 63 -8.57 9.78 24.93
C PHE A 63 -7.33 9.43 24.10
N VAL A 64 -6.23 10.17 24.26
CA VAL A 64 -4.98 9.90 23.54
C VAL A 64 -4.45 8.51 23.81
N ARG A 65 -4.42 8.08 25.11
CA ARG A 65 -4.00 6.72 25.47
C ARG A 65 -4.90 5.68 24.84
N SER A 66 -6.20 5.80 24.97
CA SER A 66 -7.14 4.85 24.38
C SER A 66 -7.01 4.76 22.86
N ALA A 67 -6.77 5.87 22.18
CA ALA A 67 -6.56 5.88 20.73
C ALA A 67 -5.24 5.20 20.33
N VAL A 68 -4.17 5.43 21.09
CA VAL A 68 -2.84 4.87 20.81
C VAL A 68 -2.78 3.38 21.17
N ASP A 69 -3.48 2.96 22.24
CA ASP A 69 -3.44 1.59 22.73
C ASP A 69 -4.38 0.62 21.99
N GLN A 70 -5.12 1.10 20.98
CA GLN A 70 -5.99 0.24 20.17
C GLN A 70 -5.21 -0.91 19.52
N VAL A 71 -4.05 -0.62 18.93
CA VAL A 71 -3.13 -1.62 18.35
C VAL A 71 -1.70 -1.22 18.67
N ARG A 72 -0.95 -2.12 19.31
CA ARG A 72 0.44 -1.87 19.73
C ARG A 72 1.33 -3.08 19.42
N ALA A 73 2.63 -2.82 19.33
CA ALA A 73 3.63 -3.87 19.41
C ALA A 73 3.61 -4.48 20.82
N GLY A 74 3.55 -5.79 20.87
CA GLY A 74 3.63 -6.57 22.07
C GLY A 74 5.00 -7.22 22.26
N ARG A 75 4.98 -8.53 22.46
CA ARG A 75 6.17 -9.33 22.72
C ARG A 75 7.05 -9.43 21.46
N ASP A 76 8.37 -9.24 21.62
CA ASP A 76 9.38 -9.59 20.61
C ASP A 76 9.29 -11.08 20.27
N LEU A 77 9.19 -11.40 19.00
CA LEU A 77 9.09 -12.76 18.47
C LEU A 77 10.32 -13.15 17.65
N ASN A 78 11.41 -12.35 17.66
CA ASN A 78 12.62 -12.70 16.92
C ASN A 78 13.16 -14.05 17.42
N PRO A 79 13.32 -15.06 16.55
CA PRO A 79 13.79 -16.37 16.98
C PRO A 79 15.30 -16.34 17.26
N ASP A 80 15.79 -17.27 18.10
CA ASP A 80 17.24 -17.44 18.34
C ASP A 80 18.01 -17.75 17.07
N SER A 81 17.37 -18.37 16.08
CA SER A 81 17.89 -18.62 14.75
C SER A 81 16.75 -18.88 13.76
N TRP A 82 17.00 -18.58 12.51
CA TRP A 82 16.10 -18.85 11.37
C TRP A 82 16.27 -20.28 10.82
N PRO A 83 15.43 -20.74 9.90
CA PRO A 83 15.51 -22.09 9.37
C PRO A 83 16.92 -22.47 8.92
N GLY A 84 17.31 -23.73 9.19
CA GLY A 84 18.66 -24.20 8.90
C GLY A 84 19.76 -23.65 9.80
N GLY A 85 19.41 -22.97 10.90
CA GLY A 85 20.36 -22.31 11.81
C GLY A 85 20.87 -20.99 11.25
N ALA A 86 20.14 -20.38 10.30
CA ALA A 86 20.53 -19.10 9.73
C ALA A 86 20.44 -17.97 10.75
N ARG A 87 21.30 -16.97 10.55
CA ARG A 87 21.44 -15.80 11.41
C ARG A 87 20.40 -14.74 11.12
N VAL A 88 20.09 -14.53 9.85
CA VAL A 88 19.15 -13.50 9.36
C VAL A 88 18.15 -14.09 8.38
N ALA A 89 16.90 -13.65 8.46
CA ALA A 89 15.91 -13.89 7.40
C ALA A 89 15.91 -12.74 6.40
N VAL A 90 15.80 -13.07 5.11
CA VAL A 90 15.55 -12.11 4.03
C VAL A 90 14.19 -12.40 3.43
N LEU A 91 13.28 -11.45 3.55
CA LEU A 91 11.92 -11.50 3.04
C LEU A 91 11.77 -10.44 1.94
N LEU A 92 11.81 -10.88 0.68
CA LEU A 92 11.55 -9.98 -0.44
C LEU A 92 10.08 -10.06 -0.83
N SER A 93 9.40 -8.92 -0.83
CA SER A 93 7.97 -8.86 -1.16
C SER A 93 7.64 -7.84 -2.24
N TYR A 94 6.54 -8.11 -2.93
CA TYR A 94 6.07 -7.30 -4.05
C TYR A 94 4.59 -7.01 -3.90
N ASP A 95 4.23 -5.73 -3.75
CA ASP A 95 2.85 -5.27 -3.79
C ASP A 95 2.46 -5.08 -5.27
N VAL A 96 1.67 -6.01 -5.79
CA VAL A 96 1.34 -6.11 -7.23
C VAL A 96 0.13 -5.24 -7.55
N ASP A 97 0.26 -3.96 -7.32
CA ASP A 97 -0.83 -2.98 -7.39
C ASP A 97 -1.34 -2.73 -8.81
N ASN A 98 -0.43 -2.67 -9.77
CA ASN A 98 -0.74 -2.42 -11.17
C ASN A 98 -1.67 -1.20 -11.36
N GLU A 99 -2.81 -1.38 -12.06
CA GLU A 99 -3.78 -0.32 -12.34
C GLU A 99 -4.54 0.17 -11.10
N THR A 100 -4.61 -0.62 -10.03
CA THR A 100 -5.39 -0.25 -8.85
C THR A 100 -4.83 1.01 -8.20
N VAL A 101 -3.53 1.08 -7.94
CA VAL A 101 -2.88 2.26 -7.36
C VAL A 101 -2.75 3.41 -8.36
N GLN A 102 -2.74 3.11 -9.66
CA GLN A 102 -2.55 4.12 -10.71
C GLN A 102 -3.83 4.89 -11.08
N GLY A 103 -4.96 4.57 -10.47
CA GLY A 103 -6.19 5.33 -10.71
C GLY A 103 -7.44 4.69 -10.14
N LEU A 104 -7.62 3.37 -10.25
CA LEU A 104 -8.89 2.72 -9.95
C LEU A 104 -9.36 2.96 -8.51
N ARG A 105 -8.48 2.90 -7.52
CA ARG A 105 -8.82 3.17 -6.11
C ARG A 105 -9.44 4.54 -5.85
N THR A 106 -9.18 5.52 -6.72
CA THR A 106 -9.71 6.89 -6.61
C THR A 106 -10.85 7.15 -7.59
N GLY A 107 -11.29 6.13 -8.33
CA GLY A 107 -12.29 6.28 -9.39
C GLY A 107 -11.78 6.98 -10.65
N SER A 108 -10.46 7.20 -10.78
CA SER A 108 -9.86 7.79 -11.98
C SER A 108 -9.66 6.75 -13.08
N ILE A 109 -10.13 7.07 -14.28
CA ILE A 109 -9.94 6.26 -15.50
C ILE A 109 -8.99 6.94 -16.49
N SER A 110 -8.02 7.71 -16.01
CA SER A 110 -7.01 8.37 -16.86
C SER A 110 -6.09 7.33 -17.51
N ILE A 111 -6.05 7.31 -18.84
CA ILE A 111 -5.35 6.26 -19.62
C ILE A 111 -3.82 6.28 -19.38
N GLY A 112 -3.21 7.46 -19.21
CA GLY A 112 -1.77 7.56 -18.97
C GLY A 112 -1.33 6.81 -17.70
N PRO A 113 -1.87 7.15 -16.50
CA PRO A 113 -1.61 6.39 -15.27
C PRO A 113 -1.99 4.91 -15.37
N LEU A 114 -3.15 4.55 -15.94
CA LEU A 114 -3.54 3.15 -16.11
C LEU A 114 -2.54 2.37 -16.98
N SER A 115 -1.96 2.99 -18.03
CA SER A 115 -0.93 2.34 -18.84
C SER A 115 0.38 2.09 -18.06
N GLN A 116 0.67 2.90 -17.03
CA GLN A 116 1.79 2.64 -16.12
C GLN A 116 1.50 1.41 -15.23
N GLY A 117 0.27 1.24 -14.77
CA GLY A 117 -0.17 0.02 -14.08
C GLY A 117 -0.03 -1.21 -14.98
N GLN A 118 -0.48 -1.11 -16.23
CA GLN A 118 -0.34 -2.17 -17.23
C GLN A 118 1.13 -2.54 -17.52
N TYR A 119 2.07 -1.60 -17.41
CA TYR A 119 3.50 -1.93 -17.47
C TYR A 119 3.89 -2.91 -16.34
N GLY A 120 3.28 -2.76 -15.16
CA GLY A 120 3.47 -3.68 -14.03
C GLY A 120 3.18 -5.12 -14.41
N SER A 121 1.95 -5.40 -14.85
CA SER A 121 1.52 -6.76 -15.22
C SER A 121 2.23 -7.30 -16.47
N ARG A 122 2.39 -6.47 -17.51
CA ARG A 122 2.89 -6.89 -18.83
C ARG A 122 4.38 -7.13 -18.92
N VAL A 123 5.19 -6.33 -18.21
CA VAL A 123 6.64 -6.27 -18.41
C VAL A 123 7.40 -6.47 -17.11
N ALA A 124 6.99 -5.75 -16.07
CA ALA A 124 7.78 -5.66 -14.85
C ALA A 124 7.65 -6.92 -13.98
N LEU A 125 6.44 -7.41 -13.76
CA LEU A 125 6.23 -8.63 -12.96
C LEU A 125 6.91 -9.86 -13.59
N PRO A 126 6.76 -10.15 -14.91
CA PRO A 126 7.51 -11.24 -15.54
C PRO A 126 9.03 -11.14 -15.31
N ARG A 127 9.59 -9.94 -15.42
CA ARG A 127 11.02 -9.69 -15.20
C ARG A 127 11.44 -9.91 -13.75
N VAL A 128 10.60 -9.52 -12.80
CA VAL A 128 10.84 -9.75 -11.37
C VAL A 128 10.80 -11.24 -11.04
N VAL A 129 9.76 -11.95 -11.49
CA VAL A 129 9.61 -13.37 -11.24
C VAL A 129 10.77 -14.17 -11.90
N GLU A 130 11.16 -13.80 -13.11
CA GLU A 130 12.33 -14.40 -13.79
C GLU A 130 13.61 -14.23 -12.93
N LEU A 131 13.91 -13.00 -12.45
CA LEU A 131 15.05 -12.76 -11.57
C LEU A 131 14.99 -13.58 -10.29
N MET A 132 13.83 -13.63 -9.61
CA MET A 132 13.67 -14.40 -8.37
C MET A 132 13.90 -15.89 -8.62
N ASN A 133 13.36 -16.42 -9.72
CA ASN A 133 13.56 -17.82 -10.12
C ASN A 133 15.03 -18.13 -10.44
N GLU A 134 15.70 -17.29 -11.25
CA GLU A 134 17.12 -17.45 -11.61
C GLU A 134 18.02 -17.38 -10.37
N GLN A 135 17.68 -16.49 -9.44
CA GLN A 135 18.40 -16.35 -8.18
C GLN A 135 17.99 -17.39 -7.13
N ASN A 136 16.98 -18.24 -7.38
CA ASN A 136 16.43 -19.19 -6.41
C ASN A 136 16.09 -18.49 -5.06
N VAL A 137 15.35 -17.39 -5.13
CA VAL A 137 14.94 -16.57 -4.01
C VAL A 137 13.41 -16.63 -3.85
N PRO A 138 12.89 -17.34 -2.85
CA PRO A 138 11.47 -17.28 -2.49
C PRO A 138 11.03 -15.85 -2.21
N SER A 139 9.81 -15.50 -2.60
CA SER A 139 9.27 -14.16 -2.43
C SER A 139 7.77 -14.19 -2.22
N THR A 140 7.22 -13.15 -1.60
CA THR A 140 5.78 -13.00 -1.38
C THR A 140 5.22 -11.91 -2.27
N PHE A 141 4.11 -12.21 -2.95
CA PHE A 141 3.41 -11.28 -3.84
C PHE A 141 2.05 -10.94 -3.25
N PHE A 142 1.90 -9.70 -2.79
CA PHE A 142 0.66 -9.18 -2.21
C PHE A 142 -0.19 -8.56 -3.31
N PHE A 143 -1.40 -9.08 -3.51
CA PHE A 143 -2.30 -8.61 -4.56
C PHE A 143 -3.51 -7.85 -4.02
N PRO A 144 -3.77 -6.62 -4.49
CA PRO A 144 -5.16 -6.16 -4.58
C PRO A 144 -5.92 -7.12 -5.47
N ALA A 145 -7.08 -7.62 -5.04
CA ALA A 145 -7.79 -8.65 -5.81
C ALA A 145 -8.11 -8.22 -7.24
N TRP A 146 -8.42 -6.95 -7.47
CA TRP A 146 -8.62 -6.42 -8.82
C TRP A 146 -7.38 -6.49 -9.71
N SER A 147 -6.18 -6.42 -9.15
CA SER A 147 -4.96 -6.54 -9.93
C SER A 147 -4.83 -7.94 -10.55
N VAL A 148 -5.05 -9.00 -9.78
CA VAL A 148 -5.02 -10.37 -10.31
C VAL A 148 -6.25 -10.68 -11.16
N LYS A 149 -7.42 -10.09 -10.88
CA LYS A 149 -8.62 -10.26 -11.73
C LYS A 149 -8.47 -9.67 -13.13
N LEU A 150 -7.73 -8.57 -13.26
CA LEU A 150 -7.44 -7.93 -14.56
C LEU A 150 -6.44 -8.72 -15.42
N ALA A 151 -5.55 -9.48 -14.79
CA ALA A 151 -4.51 -10.24 -15.46
C ALA A 151 -4.25 -11.55 -14.67
N PRO A 152 -5.15 -12.54 -14.74
CA PRO A 152 -5.05 -13.77 -13.93
C PRO A 152 -3.83 -14.63 -14.25
N GLU A 153 -3.27 -14.50 -15.46
CA GLU A 153 -2.02 -15.15 -15.85
C GLU A 153 -0.82 -14.78 -14.98
N GLN A 154 -0.91 -13.70 -14.19
CA GLN A 154 0.11 -13.32 -13.22
C GLN A 154 0.22 -14.36 -12.09
N ALA A 155 -0.92 -14.91 -11.65
CA ALA A 155 -0.94 -15.95 -10.63
C ALA A 155 -0.25 -17.23 -11.14
N ASP A 156 -0.58 -17.65 -12.36
CA ASP A 156 0.06 -18.83 -13.00
C ASP A 156 1.59 -18.64 -13.09
N LEU A 157 2.04 -17.45 -13.49
CA LEU A 157 3.46 -17.13 -13.62
C LEU A 157 4.19 -17.24 -12.27
N ILE A 158 3.60 -16.72 -11.19
CA ILE A 158 4.21 -16.76 -9.86
C ILE A 158 4.21 -18.18 -9.31
N GLN A 159 3.12 -18.92 -9.48
CA GLN A 159 2.97 -20.28 -8.97
C GLN A 159 3.79 -21.32 -9.75
N ALA A 160 4.24 -21.03 -10.97
CA ALA A 160 4.90 -21.98 -11.84
C ALA A 160 6.16 -22.64 -11.24
N SER A 161 6.90 -21.93 -10.39
CA SER A 161 8.09 -22.47 -9.70
C SER A 161 7.74 -23.25 -8.42
N GLY A 162 6.57 -23.02 -7.83
CA GLY A 162 6.19 -23.57 -6.52
C GLY A 162 6.95 -22.98 -5.34
N MET A 163 7.71 -21.89 -5.55
CA MET A 163 8.61 -21.30 -4.56
C MET A 163 8.07 -20.01 -3.95
N HIS A 164 7.07 -19.40 -4.57
CA HIS A 164 6.56 -18.09 -4.17
C HIS A 164 5.19 -18.18 -3.50
N GLU A 165 4.93 -17.21 -2.64
CA GLU A 165 3.66 -17.02 -1.96
C GLU A 165 2.82 -15.94 -2.65
N ILE A 166 1.49 -16.15 -2.71
CA ILE A 166 0.51 -15.10 -3.06
C ILE A 166 -0.29 -14.75 -1.81
N ALA A 167 -0.30 -13.47 -1.44
CA ALA A 167 -0.97 -12.92 -0.28
C ALA A 167 -1.94 -11.77 -0.66
N VAL A 168 -2.69 -11.25 0.31
CA VAL A 168 -3.76 -10.27 0.08
C VAL A 168 -3.28 -8.85 0.32
N HIS A 169 -3.64 -7.92 -0.59
CA HIS A 169 -3.40 -6.47 -0.48
C HIS A 169 -4.70 -5.65 -0.68
N GLY A 170 -5.79 -6.08 -0.03
CA GLY A 170 -7.11 -5.46 -0.18
C GLY A 170 -7.84 -5.84 -1.48
N TRP A 171 -8.96 -5.16 -1.76
CA TRP A 171 -9.81 -5.42 -2.91
C TRP A 171 -9.39 -4.64 -4.16
N ILE A 172 -9.25 -3.30 -4.05
CA ILE A 172 -8.90 -2.38 -5.13
C ILE A 172 -7.83 -1.37 -4.68
N HIS A 173 -7.05 -1.72 -3.68
CA HIS A 173 -6.07 -0.85 -3.03
C HIS A 173 -6.73 0.33 -2.30
N GLU A 174 -7.86 0.08 -1.67
CA GLU A 174 -8.60 1.05 -0.83
C GLU A 174 -7.81 1.47 0.41
N LEU A 175 -8.17 2.61 0.99
CA LEU A 175 -7.63 3.04 2.29
C LEU A 175 -8.58 2.59 3.40
N ASN A 176 -8.14 1.68 4.26
CA ASN A 176 -8.97 1.10 5.33
C ASN A 176 -9.56 2.17 6.25
N THR A 177 -8.78 3.21 6.59
CA THR A 177 -9.24 4.32 7.44
C THR A 177 -10.37 5.17 6.82
N SER A 178 -10.67 5.00 5.54
CA SER A 178 -11.78 5.69 4.86
C SER A 178 -13.06 4.86 4.81
N LEU A 179 -13.04 3.65 5.37
CA LEU A 179 -14.14 2.70 5.36
C LEU A 179 -14.77 2.54 6.75
N ASP A 180 -16.06 2.22 6.79
CA ASP A 180 -16.65 1.65 7.99
C ASP A 180 -16.27 0.16 8.13
N ALA A 181 -16.40 -0.37 9.33
CA ALA A 181 -15.98 -1.75 9.66
C ALA A 181 -16.67 -2.81 8.77
N GLU A 182 -17.97 -2.66 8.49
CA GLU A 182 -18.73 -3.61 7.66
C GLU A 182 -18.22 -3.61 6.22
N THR A 183 -17.94 -2.44 5.67
CA THR A 183 -17.39 -2.30 4.32
C THR A 183 -15.97 -2.84 4.23
N GLU A 184 -15.11 -2.54 5.20
CA GLU A 184 -13.73 -3.04 5.27
C GLU A 184 -13.72 -4.57 5.32
N GLU A 185 -14.47 -5.19 6.24
CA GLU A 185 -14.57 -6.64 6.36
C GLU A 185 -15.10 -7.29 5.07
N ARG A 186 -16.16 -6.75 4.50
CA ARG A 186 -16.75 -7.26 3.27
C ARG A 186 -15.77 -7.23 2.11
N LEU A 187 -15.05 -6.13 1.92
CA LEU A 187 -14.06 -5.98 0.84
C LEU A 187 -12.89 -6.94 1.01
N LEU A 188 -12.41 -7.10 2.25
CA LEU A 188 -11.30 -8.01 2.52
C LEU A 188 -11.69 -9.48 2.32
N ARG A 189 -12.91 -9.89 2.74
CA ARG A 189 -13.43 -11.23 2.45
C ARG A 189 -13.59 -11.47 0.94
N GLN A 190 -14.12 -10.48 0.20
CA GLN A 190 -14.21 -10.57 -1.26
C GLN A 190 -12.83 -10.70 -1.92
N ALA A 191 -11.80 -10.04 -1.37
CA ALA A 191 -10.44 -10.16 -1.87
C ALA A 191 -9.87 -11.55 -1.66
N VAL A 192 -10.04 -12.11 -0.47
CA VAL A 192 -9.63 -13.50 -0.15
C VAL A 192 -10.29 -14.49 -1.09
N ASP A 193 -11.63 -14.43 -1.22
CA ASP A 193 -12.39 -15.37 -2.05
C ASP A 193 -11.99 -15.29 -3.54
N ALA A 194 -11.77 -14.06 -4.05
CA ALA A 194 -11.35 -13.86 -5.44
C ALA A 194 -9.94 -14.37 -5.73
N ILE A 195 -9.01 -14.18 -4.79
CA ILE A 195 -7.63 -14.69 -4.93
C ILE A 195 -7.65 -16.21 -4.83
N GLU A 196 -8.37 -16.78 -3.88
CA GLU A 196 -8.52 -18.24 -3.76
C GLU A 196 -9.16 -18.87 -5.03
N GLU A 197 -10.18 -18.24 -5.61
CA GLU A 197 -10.81 -18.70 -6.87
C GLU A 197 -9.80 -18.74 -8.03
N ILE A 198 -8.94 -17.73 -8.13
CA ILE A 198 -7.98 -17.61 -9.25
C ILE A 198 -6.76 -18.50 -9.04
N THR A 199 -6.23 -18.57 -7.82
CA THR A 199 -4.97 -19.28 -7.52
C THR A 199 -5.18 -20.75 -7.15
N GLY A 200 -6.41 -21.14 -6.77
CA GLY A 200 -6.71 -22.45 -6.18
C GLY A 200 -6.18 -22.65 -4.76
N THR A 201 -5.62 -21.60 -4.14
CA THR A 201 -5.04 -21.65 -2.79
C THR A 201 -5.56 -20.47 -1.97
N ARG A 202 -6.07 -20.76 -0.77
CA ARG A 202 -6.49 -19.69 0.14
C ARG A 202 -5.28 -18.94 0.67
N PRO A 203 -5.20 -17.62 0.49
CA PRO A 203 -4.10 -16.82 1.02
C PRO A 203 -4.15 -16.75 2.54
N VAL A 204 -2.98 -16.76 3.16
CA VAL A 204 -2.83 -16.77 4.63
C VAL A 204 -2.19 -15.50 5.19
N GLY A 205 -1.73 -14.61 4.33
CA GLY A 205 -1.08 -13.36 4.70
C GLY A 205 -1.85 -12.14 4.23
N TYR A 206 -1.75 -11.06 5.00
CA TYR A 206 -2.36 -9.78 4.68
C TYR A 206 -1.35 -8.64 4.82
N ARG A 207 -1.44 -7.69 3.89
CA ARG A 207 -0.82 -6.36 3.97
C ARG A 207 -1.87 -5.32 3.61
N ALA A 208 -2.06 -4.33 4.49
CA ALA A 208 -3.00 -3.24 4.24
C ALA A 208 -2.51 -2.35 3.09
N PRO A 209 -3.39 -1.97 2.14
CA PRO A 209 -3.03 -1.03 1.08
C PRO A 209 -2.44 0.28 1.62
N SER A 210 -1.29 0.71 1.09
CA SER A 210 -0.52 1.86 1.59
C SER A 210 -0.18 1.77 3.09
N TRP A 211 -0.14 0.56 3.66
CA TRP A 211 0.03 0.28 5.09
C TRP A 211 -0.97 1.05 5.96
N ASN A 212 -2.13 1.32 5.40
CA ASN A 212 -3.20 2.11 6.00
C ASN A 212 -4.10 1.24 6.86
N HIS A 213 -3.75 1.11 8.13
CA HIS A 213 -4.42 0.28 9.12
C HIS A 213 -5.51 1.09 9.85
N SER A 214 -6.76 0.62 9.83
CA SER A 214 -7.86 1.21 10.58
C SER A 214 -7.93 0.65 12.00
N PRO A 215 -8.69 1.26 12.91
CA PRO A 215 -8.96 0.66 14.22
C PRO A 215 -9.63 -0.72 14.17
N ASN A 216 -10.26 -1.07 13.04
CA ASN A 216 -10.99 -2.33 12.88
C ASN A 216 -10.15 -3.41 12.19
N THR A 217 -9.12 -3.04 11.44
CA THR A 217 -8.35 -3.92 10.56
C THR A 217 -7.84 -5.17 11.30
N LEU A 218 -7.21 -5.01 12.46
CA LEU A 218 -6.65 -6.14 13.21
C LEU A 218 -7.71 -7.17 13.60
N GLN A 219 -8.87 -6.71 14.08
CA GLN A 219 -9.96 -7.62 14.41
C GLN A 219 -10.49 -8.36 13.18
N ILE A 220 -10.68 -7.66 12.07
CA ILE A 220 -11.16 -8.25 10.81
C ILE A 220 -10.16 -9.29 10.28
N VAL A 221 -8.86 -8.97 10.29
CA VAL A 221 -7.79 -9.87 9.86
C VAL A 221 -7.77 -11.17 10.69
N ARG A 222 -7.94 -11.05 12.00
CA ARG A 222 -8.06 -12.19 12.91
C ARG A 222 -9.32 -13.03 12.65
N ASP A 223 -10.46 -12.40 12.44
CA ASP A 223 -11.76 -13.07 12.21
C ASP A 223 -11.82 -13.79 10.86
N ILE A 224 -11.05 -13.33 9.87
CA ILE A 224 -10.85 -14.02 8.60
C ILE A 224 -9.90 -15.22 8.76
N GLY A 225 -9.02 -15.19 9.75
CA GLY A 225 -8.10 -16.27 10.08
C GLY A 225 -6.76 -16.18 9.36
N PHE A 226 -6.27 -14.97 9.08
CA PHE A 226 -4.92 -14.78 8.55
C PHE A 226 -3.86 -15.24 9.56
N LEU A 227 -2.76 -15.77 9.06
CA LEU A 227 -1.63 -16.26 9.84
C LEU A 227 -0.74 -15.12 10.34
N TYR A 228 -0.56 -14.10 9.50
CA TYR A 228 0.28 -12.94 9.76
C TYR A 228 -0.27 -11.67 9.13
N GLU A 229 0.19 -10.56 9.66
CA GLU A 229 0.02 -9.20 9.16
C GLU A 229 1.40 -8.61 8.81
N SER A 230 1.46 -7.67 7.87
CA SER A 230 2.71 -7.05 7.43
C SER A 230 2.48 -5.62 6.95
N SER A 231 2.01 -4.75 7.87
CA SER A 231 1.69 -3.35 7.56
C SER A 231 2.21 -2.35 8.59
N LEU A 232 2.58 -2.81 9.78
CA LEU A 232 2.93 -1.93 10.90
C LEU A 232 4.45 -1.82 11.07
N MET A 233 4.91 -0.74 11.73
CA MET A 233 6.30 -0.27 11.71
C MET A 233 6.84 0.00 13.12
N ALA A 234 6.50 -0.85 14.10
CA ALA A 234 6.85 -0.55 15.48
C ALA A 234 8.16 -1.19 15.96
N ASP A 235 8.79 -2.04 15.15
CA ASP A 235 10.05 -2.72 15.47
C ASP A 235 10.74 -3.16 14.15
N ASP A 236 12.04 -3.44 14.21
CA ASP A 236 12.82 -4.08 13.14
C ASP A 236 12.75 -5.61 13.19
N ARG A 237 12.04 -6.17 14.15
CA ARG A 237 11.90 -7.58 14.45
C ARG A 237 10.45 -8.02 14.37
N PRO A 238 10.17 -9.30 14.08
CA PRO A 238 8.82 -9.82 14.22
C PRO A 238 8.29 -9.62 15.65
N TYR A 239 7.05 -9.22 15.78
CA TYR A 239 6.43 -9.05 17.10
C TYR A 239 4.97 -9.53 17.12
N GLU A 240 4.47 -9.82 18.31
CA GLU A 240 3.05 -10.09 18.51
C GLU A 240 2.25 -8.79 18.57
N LEU A 241 1.14 -8.72 17.84
CA LEU A 241 0.23 -7.58 17.95
C LEU A 241 -0.60 -7.67 19.22
N VAL A 242 -0.72 -6.53 19.93
CA VAL A 242 -1.56 -6.34 21.10
C VAL A 242 -2.73 -5.44 20.72
N GLN A 243 -3.94 -5.82 21.10
CA GLN A 243 -5.15 -5.03 20.89
C GLN A 243 -5.78 -4.66 22.24
N ASN A 244 -5.94 -3.39 22.50
CA ASN A 244 -6.50 -2.87 23.77
C ASN A 244 -5.79 -3.43 25.01
N GLY A 245 -4.48 -3.63 24.94
CA GLY A 245 -3.65 -4.16 26.02
C GLY A 245 -3.58 -5.69 26.10
N GLU A 246 -4.31 -6.43 25.26
CA GLU A 246 -4.33 -7.89 25.29
C GLU A 246 -3.58 -8.50 24.10
N PRO A 247 -2.74 -9.54 24.30
CA PRO A 247 -2.09 -10.28 23.23
C PRO A 247 -3.11 -10.91 22.27
N THR A 248 -2.83 -10.85 20.97
CA THR A 248 -3.79 -11.31 19.96
C THR A 248 -3.46 -12.63 19.30
N GLY A 249 -2.23 -13.11 19.46
CA GLY A 249 -1.72 -14.25 18.71
C GLY A 249 -1.41 -13.96 17.24
N MET A 250 -1.56 -12.69 16.78
CA MET A 250 -1.22 -12.28 15.42
C MET A 250 0.26 -11.89 15.36
N VAL A 251 0.98 -12.47 14.40
CA VAL A 251 2.36 -12.10 14.08
C VAL A 251 2.35 -10.90 13.14
N GLU A 252 3.08 -9.86 13.50
CA GLU A 252 3.49 -8.79 12.61
C GLU A 252 4.87 -9.08 12.05
N LEU A 253 4.99 -9.05 10.73
CA LEU A 253 6.26 -8.99 10.01
C LEU A 253 6.45 -7.53 9.55
N PRO A 254 7.14 -6.70 10.36
CA PRO A 254 7.11 -5.26 10.19
C PRO A 254 7.71 -4.78 8.88
N VAL A 255 7.09 -3.73 8.35
CA VAL A 255 7.55 -3.00 7.17
C VAL A 255 8.19 -1.68 7.59
N GLU A 256 8.94 -1.04 6.68
CA GLU A 256 9.53 0.27 6.93
C GLU A 256 9.67 1.07 5.62
N TRP A 257 9.40 2.37 5.66
CA TRP A 257 9.44 3.23 4.48
C TRP A 257 10.84 3.34 3.84
N ILE A 258 11.92 3.18 4.62
CA ILE A 258 13.28 3.13 4.07
C ILE A 258 13.53 1.84 3.27
N LEU A 259 12.77 0.80 3.55
CA LEU A 259 12.77 -0.50 2.88
C LEU A 259 11.55 -0.68 1.96
N ASP A 260 11.14 0.41 1.30
CA ASP A 260 10.09 0.45 0.28
C ASP A 260 10.59 1.20 -0.96
N ASP A 261 10.40 0.61 -2.13
CA ASP A 261 10.86 1.21 -3.40
C ASP A 261 10.00 2.39 -3.84
N ALA A 262 8.71 2.45 -3.45
CA ALA A 262 7.80 3.48 -3.92
C ALA A 262 8.16 4.89 -3.42
N PRO A 263 8.44 5.14 -2.13
CA PRO A 263 8.87 6.48 -1.68
C PRO A 263 10.18 6.93 -2.32
N LEU A 264 11.11 5.99 -2.57
CA LEU A 264 12.45 6.28 -3.06
C LEU A 264 12.50 6.53 -4.57
N PHE A 265 11.54 5.97 -5.33
CA PHE A 265 11.45 6.09 -6.78
C PHE A 265 10.16 6.76 -7.28
N ASN A 266 9.42 7.43 -6.41
CA ASN A 266 8.14 8.02 -6.78
C ASN A 266 8.30 9.19 -7.78
N PRO A 267 7.73 9.10 -8.99
CA PRO A 267 7.84 10.17 -10.00
C PRO A 267 7.00 11.40 -9.67
N ARG A 268 6.07 11.30 -8.73
CA ARG A 268 5.20 12.41 -8.30
C ARG A 268 5.75 13.19 -7.11
N GLY A 269 6.82 12.68 -6.49
CA GLY A 269 7.58 13.36 -5.44
C GLY A 269 8.84 14.02 -6.02
N ASN A 270 9.57 14.79 -5.20
CA ASN A 270 10.79 15.47 -5.63
C ASN A 270 12.03 14.55 -5.75
N SER A 271 11.87 13.24 -5.64
CA SER A 271 12.98 12.33 -5.42
C SER A 271 12.95 11.12 -6.36
N TYR A 272 13.44 11.35 -7.59
CA TYR A 272 13.90 10.23 -8.41
C TYR A 272 15.31 9.89 -7.96
N MET A 273 15.45 9.03 -6.95
CA MET A 273 16.76 8.64 -6.45
C MET A 273 17.52 7.78 -7.47
N ASN A 274 18.85 7.90 -7.45
CA ASN A 274 19.69 7.02 -8.25
C ASN A 274 19.56 5.57 -7.71
N PRO A 275 19.24 4.59 -8.56
CA PRO A 275 19.07 3.20 -8.11
C PRO A 275 20.27 2.61 -7.37
N ARG A 276 21.50 3.06 -7.69
CA ARG A 276 22.70 2.58 -7.01
C ARG A 276 22.84 3.13 -5.61
N ASP A 277 22.39 4.36 -5.37
CA ASP A 277 22.42 4.98 -4.04
C ASP A 277 21.35 4.33 -3.14
N VAL A 278 20.15 4.04 -3.69
CA VAL A 278 19.11 3.29 -3.00
C VAL A 278 19.60 1.87 -2.66
N MET A 279 20.23 1.19 -3.61
CA MET A 279 20.81 -0.13 -3.35
C MET A 279 21.82 -0.07 -2.19
N GLN A 280 22.65 0.99 -2.09
CA GLN A 280 23.61 1.12 -0.99
C GLN A 280 22.90 1.27 0.36
N VAL A 281 21.81 2.04 0.42
CA VAL A 281 20.97 2.12 1.64
C VAL A 281 20.46 0.74 2.04
N TRP A 282 19.91 -0.01 1.11
CA TRP A 282 19.38 -1.36 1.38
C TRP A 282 20.48 -2.38 1.75
N ILE A 283 21.71 -2.22 1.22
CA ILE A 283 22.86 -3.02 1.64
C ILE A 283 23.22 -2.72 3.09
N ASP A 284 23.25 -1.44 3.47
CA ASP A 284 23.62 -1.02 4.84
C ASP A 284 22.55 -1.51 5.85
N GLU A 285 21.25 -1.42 5.50
CA GLU A 285 20.14 -1.97 6.30
C GLU A 285 20.25 -3.51 6.44
N PHE A 286 20.49 -4.21 5.33
CA PHE A 286 20.67 -5.67 5.37
C PHE A 286 21.91 -6.08 6.19
N ASP A 287 23.05 -5.43 5.99
CA ASP A 287 24.28 -5.73 6.71
C ASP A 287 24.08 -5.53 8.22
N LYS A 288 23.29 -4.51 8.60
CA LYS A 288 22.94 -4.26 10.00
C LYS A 288 22.01 -5.33 10.56
N ALA A 289 20.94 -5.70 9.83
CA ALA A 289 20.05 -6.81 10.22
C ALA A 289 20.82 -8.12 10.37
N TRP A 290 21.80 -8.38 9.49
CA TRP A 290 22.68 -9.55 9.57
C TRP A 290 23.58 -9.51 10.83
N GLU A 291 24.15 -8.36 11.18
CA GLU A 291 24.92 -8.18 12.41
C GLU A 291 24.07 -8.44 13.66
N GLU A 292 22.87 -7.97 13.68
CA GLU A 292 21.94 -8.07 14.81
C GLU A 292 21.26 -9.44 14.92
N GLY A 293 21.26 -10.23 13.86
CA GLY A 293 20.63 -11.56 13.84
C GLY A 293 19.10 -11.47 13.82
N THR A 294 18.56 -10.58 13.01
CA THR A 294 17.13 -10.31 12.93
C THR A 294 16.53 -10.71 11.56
N MET A 295 15.72 -9.85 10.97
CA MET A 295 15.21 -10.01 9.61
C MET A 295 15.45 -8.77 8.78
N PHE A 296 15.51 -8.93 7.47
CA PHE A 296 15.49 -7.88 6.46
C PHE A 296 14.27 -8.09 5.58
N LEU A 297 13.30 -7.19 5.66
CA LEU A 297 12.07 -7.23 4.86
C LEU A 297 12.06 -6.04 3.91
N LEU A 298 12.07 -6.32 2.60
CA LEU A 298 12.05 -5.30 1.56
C LEU A 298 10.72 -5.37 0.79
N THR A 299 9.98 -4.27 0.80
CA THR A 299 8.76 -4.11 0.03
C THR A 299 9.06 -3.42 -1.30
N MET A 300 8.56 -4.00 -2.36
CA MET A 300 8.76 -3.49 -3.72
C MET A 300 7.45 -3.55 -4.51
N HIS A 301 7.41 -2.80 -5.61
CA HIS A 301 6.26 -2.80 -6.52
C HIS A 301 6.75 -3.14 -7.93
N PRO A 302 6.22 -4.16 -8.62
CA PRO A 302 6.71 -4.53 -9.96
C PRO A 302 6.77 -3.33 -10.91
N HIS A 303 5.72 -2.48 -10.92
CA HIS A 303 5.68 -1.28 -11.76
C HIS A 303 6.70 -0.19 -11.35
N VAL A 304 7.37 -0.33 -10.21
CA VAL A 304 8.43 0.55 -9.72
C VAL A 304 9.80 -0.09 -9.88
N ILE A 305 10.09 -1.21 -9.19
CA ILE A 305 11.40 -1.88 -9.20
C ILE A 305 11.73 -2.55 -10.53
N GLY A 306 10.72 -3.00 -11.28
CA GLY A 306 10.91 -3.77 -12.50
C GLY A 306 11.44 -2.99 -13.71
N HIS A 307 11.78 -1.70 -13.56
CA HIS A 307 12.45 -0.93 -14.59
C HIS A 307 13.92 -1.35 -14.74
N ARG A 308 14.46 -1.28 -15.98
CA ARG A 308 15.78 -1.80 -16.36
C ARG A 308 16.93 -1.43 -15.41
N SER A 309 17.00 -0.16 -14.98
CA SER A 309 18.09 0.29 -14.09
C SER A 309 17.91 -0.17 -12.65
N ARG A 310 16.66 -0.38 -12.22
CA ARG A 310 16.33 -0.75 -10.85
C ARG A 310 16.44 -2.26 -10.66
N ILE A 311 15.98 -3.04 -11.64
CA ILE A 311 16.12 -4.51 -11.57
C ILE A 311 17.59 -4.96 -11.49
N VAL A 312 18.50 -4.25 -12.20
CA VAL A 312 19.96 -4.51 -12.08
C VAL A 312 20.48 -4.15 -10.69
N ALA A 313 19.93 -3.11 -10.05
CA ALA A 313 20.29 -2.76 -8.68
C ALA A 313 19.79 -3.82 -7.68
N LEU A 314 18.57 -4.33 -7.86
CA LEU A 314 18.02 -5.43 -7.06
C LEU A 314 18.84 -6.71 -7.20
N GLU A 315 19.24 -7.07 -8.44
CA GLU A 315 20.12 -8.23 -8.69
C GLU A 315 21.42 -8.10 -7.89
N GLY A 316 22.08 -6.92 -7.93
CA GLY A 316 23.30 -6.67 -7.16
C GLY A 316 23.10 -6.74 -5.65
N LEU A 317 21.94 -6.33 -5.14
CA LEU A 317 21.58 -6.47 -3.72
C LEU A 317 21.46 -7.96 -3.32
N ILE A 318 20.76 -8.77 -4.13
CA ILE A 318 20.62 -10.20 -3.88
C ILE A 318 21.99 -10.91 -3.93
N GLU A 319 22.83 -10.56 -4.90
CA GLU A 319 24.20 -11.08 -4.97
C GLU A 319 25.00 -10.74 -3.72
N HIS A 320 24.92 -9.48 -3.22
CA HIS A 320 25.56 -9.07 -1.98
C HIS A 320 25.07 -9.90 -0.78
N MET A 321 23.77 -10.04 -0.60
CA MET A 321 23.18 -10.86 0.47
C MET A 321 23.70 -12.29 0.47
N LYS A 322 23.84 -12.89 -0.70
CA LYS A 322 24.37 -14.26 -0.88
C LYS A 322 25.84 -14.41 -0.57
N THR A 323 26.60 -13.33 -0.45
CA THR A 323 28.00 -13.39 0.02
C THR A 323 28.12 -13.62 1.51
N LYS A 324 27.06 -13.39 2.29
CA LYS A 324 27.08 -13.56 3.74
C LYS A 324 26.70 -14.97 4.15
N GLU A 325 27.39 -15.51 5.15
CA GLU A 325 27.02 -16.80 5.73
C GLU A 325 25.80 -16.68 6.63
N GLY A 326 24.98 -17.72 6.70
CA GLY A 326 23.83 -17.77 7.58
C GLY A 326 22.67 -16.86 7.16
N VAL A 327 22.48 -16.67 5.87
CA VAL A 327 21.31 -15.99 5.29
C VAL A 327 20.27 -17.03 4.87
N TRP A 328 19.04 -16.85 5.31
CA TRP A 328 17.90 -17.62 4.86
C TRP A 328 16.95 -16.72 4.08
N PHE A 329 16.65 -17.10 2.84
CA PHE A 329 15.61 -16.47 2.04
C PHE A 329 14.33 -17.28 2.18
N GLY A 330 13.23 -16.62 2.50
CA GLY A 330 11.93 -17.26 2.69
C GLY A 330 10.76 -16.38 2.26
N THR A 331 9.57 -16.99 2.21
CA THR A 331 8.31 -16.26 2.09
C THR A 331 7.86 -15.72 3.44
N HIS A 332 6.91 -14.79 3.41
CA HIS A 332 6.31 -14.28 4.65
C HIS A 332 5.56 -15.38 5.42
N GLU A 333 4.87 -16.28 4.71
CA GLU A 333 4.21 -17.43 5.32
C GLU A 333 5.22 -18.33 6.05
N GLU A 334 6.33 -18.67 5.40
CA GLU A 334 7.37 -19.51 6.01
C GLU A 334 7.98 -18.85 7.25
N ALA A 335 8.26 -17.54 7.17
CA ALA A 335 8.77 -16.77 8.31
C ALA A 335 7.76 -16.71 9.46
N ALA A 336 6.50 -16.41 9.18
CA ALA A 336 5.45 -16.35 10.19
C ALA A 336 5.24 -17.69 10.88
N ARG A 337 5.22 -18.81 10.12
CA ARG A 337 5.11 -20.16 10.69
C ARG A 337 6.31 -20.50 11.59
N TRP A 338 7.52 -20.14 11.13
CA TRP A 338 8.73 -20.36 11.93
C TRP A 338 8.68 -19.58 13.25
N VAL A 339 8.37 -18.28 13.16
CA VAL A 339 8.25 -17.38 14.32
C VAL A 339 7.21 -17.90 15.32
N ARG A 340 6.01 -18.27 14.84
CA ARG A 340 4.95 -18.86 15.69
C ARG A 340 5.42 -20.12 16.40
N GLN A 341 6.05 -21.03 15.68
CA GLN A 341 6.57 -22.28 16.22
C GLN A 341 7.62 -22.02 17.32
N GLN A 342 8.59 -21.13 17.06
CA GLN A 342 9.64 -20.78 18.02
C GLN A 342 9.06 -20.08 19.27
N ALA A 343 8.02 -19.31 19.11
CA ALA A 343 7.33 -18.58 20.17
C ALA A 343 6.29 -19.43 20.95
N GLY A 344 6.03 -20.69 20.53
CA GLY A 344 5.02 -21.54 21.14
C GLY A 344 3.60 -21.02 20.98
N MET A 345 3.27 -20.45 19.81
CA MET A 345 1.96 -19.86 19.49
C MET A 345 1.06 -20.80 18.66
N ASP A 346 1.46 -22.03 18.42
CA ASP A 346 0.73 -23.04 17.64
C ASP A 346 -0.18 -23.89 18.53
#